data_c55c96624f4168a066c730b7753307a0
#
_entry.id   c55c96624f4168a066c730b7753307a0
#
_cell.length_a   1.000
_cell.length_b   1.000
_cell.length_c   1.000
_cell.angle_alpha   90.00
_cell.angle_beta   90.00
_cell.angle_gamma   90.00
#
_symmetry.space_group_name_H-M   'P 1'
#
loop_
_entity.id
_entity.type
_entity.pdbx_description
1 polymer ?
#
loop_
_entity_poly.entity_id
_entity_poly.type
_entity_poly.pdbx_seq_one_letter_code
_entity_poly.pdbx_strand_id
1 'polypeptide(L)'
;MKYFTPKLEALAPYVPGEQPQFEVIKLNTNESPYPPAPTVEAAVANAATVLARYPDPDCQNLRQTLAQRFDVMPTEIFVGNGSDEVLAFCFQGLMNAGVVYPDLTYGFYPVFSQMYDISSKEIPLAADFTLNLADYQEETGTVIFANPNAPTSLGIAAIEIANFVAANPERLVIVDEAYVEFGGESMVPYIKEFANLLVVGTFSKSWQLAGARLGYAVGQAALIAALNKLKFSFNPYSVNTMTAVAGIAALADENYHASCLEQIIGQRQKTAQDFKALGFTVLDSQTNFLFVTHPAVGGKVIYEKLKMQQIFVRWFNLPRIKDYLRITIGTPQQMQQCLAAITQIIKDEI
;
A
#
# COMPACT_ATOMS: atom_id res chain seq x y z
N MET A 1 -21.61 14.07 22.06
CA MET A 1 -21.21 14.85 23.30
C MET A 1 -21.17 16.34 23.03
N LYS A 2 -21.35 17.22 24.07
CA LYS A 2 -21.42 18.71 23.91
C LYS A 2 -20.18 19.33 23.22
N TYR A 3 -19.02 18.67 23.25
CA TYR A 3 -17.76 19.18 22.70
C TYR A 3 -17.36 18.58 21.36
N PHE A 4 -18.11 17.61 20.85
CA PHE A 4 -17.80 16.98 19.58
C PHE A 4 -18.52 17.68 18.42
N THR A 5 -17.81 17.79 17.30
CA THR A 5 -18.44 18.24 16.06
C THR A 5 -19.31 17.11 15.49
N PRO A 6 -20.39 17.42 14.78
CA PRO A 6 -21.21 16.39 14.11
C PRO A 6 -20.38 15.51 13.16
N LYS A 7 -19.37 16.09 12.54
CA LYS A 7 -18.41 15.37 11.68
C LYS A 7 -17.64 14.28 12.45
N LEU A 8 -17.14 14.62 13.64
CA LEU A 8 -16.43 13.62 14.47
C LEU A 8 -17.36 12.51 14.92
N GLU A 9 -18.61 12.83 15.24
CA GLU A 9 -19.60 11.82 15.66
C GLU A 9 -20.00 10.88 14.51
N ALA A 10 -20.00 11.36 13.26
CA ALA A 10 -20.31 10.56 12.07
C ALA A 10 -19.12 9.76 11.51
N LEU A 11 -17.87 10.12 11.88
CA LEU A 11 -16.67 9.54 11.30
C LEU A 11 -16.53 8.05 11.67
N ALA A 12 -16.45 7.19 10.65
CA ALA A 12 -16.12 5.77 10.79
C ALA A 12 -14.60 5.56 10.57
N PRO A 13 -13.83 5.28 11.63
CA PRO A 13 -12.38 5.14 11.50
C PRO A 13 -12.00 3.85 10.76
N TYR A 14 -10.83 3.88 10.13
CA TYR A 14 -10.22 2.66 9.56
C TYR A 14 -10.00 1.59 10.64
N VAL A 15 -10.32 0.34 10.30
CA VAL A 15 -10.08 -0.81 11.18
C VAL A 15 -8.80 -1.54 10.73
N PRO A 16 -7.69 -1.35 11.45
CA PRO A 16 -6.43 -2.00 11.10
C PRO A 16 -6.52 -3.52 11.26
N GLY A 17 -5.56 -4.23 10.63
CA GLY A 17 -5.36 -5.65 10.92
C GLY A 17 -4.89 -5.85 12.37
N GLU A 18 -5.24 -6.99 12.95
CA GLU A 18 -4.85 -7.33 14.32
C GLU A 18 -3.33 -7.31 14.51
N GLN A 19 -2.90 -6.77 15.66
CA GLN A 19 -1.49 -6.64 16.06
C GLN A 19 -1.28 -7.41 17.39
N PRO A 20 -1.18 -8.75 17.37
CA PRO A 20 -0.97 -9.54 18.58
C PRO A 20 0.36 -9.21 19.25
N GLN A 21 0.35 -9.16 20.59
CA GLN A 21 1.51 -8.86 21.41
C GLN A 21 2.24 -10.13 21.92
N PHE A 22 1.92 -11.27 21.33
CA PHE A 22 2.52 -12.57 21.63
C PHE A 22 3.01 -13.21 20.31
N GLU A 23 3.83 -14.23 20.40
CA GLU A 23 4.40 -14.90 19.22
C GLU A 23 3.31 -15.57 18.39
N VAL A 24 3.27 -15.23 17.10
CA VAL A 24 2.28 -15.73 16.13
C VAL A 24 2.91 -15.83 14.74
N ILE A 25 2.25 -16.57 13.85
CA ILE A 25 2.49 -16.47 12.42
C ILE A 25 1.62 -15.34 11.88
N LYS A 26 2.25 -14.18 11.63
CA LYS A 26 1.55 -12.94 11.27
C LYS A 26 1.56 -12.72 9.75
N LEU A 27 0.45 -13.05 9.09
CA LEU A 27 0.26 -12.97 7.63
C LEU A 27 -0.95 -12.09 7.24
N ASN A 28 -1.24 -11.05 8.02
CA ASN A 28 -2.48 -10.26 7.88
C ASN A 28 -2.31 -8.80 7.42
N THR A 29 -1.11 -8.20 7.55
CA THR A 29 -0.89 -6.76 7.31
C THR A 29 0.13 -6.45 6.22
N ASN A 30 0.50 -7.43 5.41
CA ASN A 30 1.38 -7.28 4.25
C ASN A 30 2.75 -6.69 4.61
N GLU A 31 3.27 -7.04 5.79
CA GLU A 31 4.63 -6.71 6.20
C GLU A 31 5.63 -7.63 5.52
N SER A 32 6.88 -7.18 5.39
CA SER A 32 7.97 -8.06 4.92
C SER A 32 8.30 -9.11 5.98
N PRO A 33 8.54 -10.37 5.59
CA PRO A 33 9.02 -11.42 6.50
C PRO A 33 10.52 -11.29 6.84
N TYR A 34 11.22 -10.36 6.19
CA TYR A 34 12.65 -10.11 6.39
C TYR A 34 12.86 -8.81 7.16
N PRO A 35 13.92 -8.72 8.00
CA PRO A 35 14.25 -7.49 8.72
C PRO A 35 14.73 -6.40 7.75
N PRO A 36 14.87 -5.15 8.20
CA PRO A 36 15.59 -4.12 7.47
C PRO A 36 17.04 -4.52 7.19
N ALA A 37 17.67 -3.91 6.18
CA ALA A 37 19.08 -4.14 5.88
C ALA A 37 19.96 -3.77 7.08
N PRO A 38 21.11 -4.47 7.32
CA PRO A 38 22.04 -4.15 8.40
C PRO A 38 22.55 -2.70 8.37
N THR A 39 22.65 -2.12 7.18
CA THR A 39 23.00 -0.69 6.96
C THR A 39 21.96 0.25 7.59
N VAL A 40 20.70 -0.13 7.58
CA VAL A 40 19.60 0.62 8.20
C VAL A 40 19.73 0.62 9.73
N GLU A 41 20.02 -0.53 10.32
CA GLU A 41 20.20 -0.64 11.79
C GLU A 41 21.33 0.27 12.28
N ALA A 42 22.47 0.26 11.60
CA ALA A 42 23.61 1.12 11.93
C ALA A 42 23.27 2.61 11.77
N ALA A 43 22.57 2.99 10.69
CA ALA A 43 22.19 4.38 10.45
C ALA A 43 21.23 4.91 11.52
N VAL A 44 20.23 4.10 11.92
CA VAL A 44 19.26 4.45 12.95
C VAL A 44 19.93 4.57 14.31
N ALA A 45 20.83 3.65 14.68
CA ALA A 45 21.57 3.70 15.94
C ALA A 45 22.40 4.99 16.05
N ASN A 46 23.09 5.38 14.98
CA ASN A 46 23.83 6.64 14.92
C ASN A 46 22.93 7.86 15.03
N ALA A 47 21.77 7.86 14.36
CA ALA A 47 20.82 8.97 14.39
C ALA A 47 20.20 9.20 15.77
N ALA A 48 20.13 8.17 16.60
CA ALA A 48 19.61 8.29 17.98
C ALA A 48 20.42 9.31 18.83
N THR A 49 21.68 9.53 18.50
CA THR A 49 22.57 10.47 19.25
C THR A 49 22.21 11.94 19.05
N VAL A 50 21.44 12.29 18.02
CA VAL A 50 21.08 13.67 17.67
C VAL A 50 19.61 14.02 17.85
N LEU A 51 18.83 13.16 18.50
CA LEU A 51 17.39 13.33 18.68
C LEU A 51 16.96 14.54 19.55
N ALA A 52 17.90 15.21 20.20
CA ALA A 52 17.63 16.48 20.90
C ALA A 52 17.29 17.65 19.94
N ARG A 53 17.45 17.47 18.64
CA ARG A 53 17.17 18.50 17.62
C ARG A 53 16.02 18.05 16.71
N TYR A 54 15.27 19.02 16.19
CA TYR A 54 14.30 18.77 15.14
C TYR A 54 14.99 18.22 13.88
N PRO A 55 14.31 17.33 13.12
CA PRO A 55 14.78 16.87 11.81
C PRO A 55 14.76 18.00 10.79
N ASP A 56 15.41 17.77 9.64
CA ASP A 56 15.28 18.62 8.47
C ASP A 56 13.82 18.56 7.95
N PRO A 57 13.05 19.68 8.00
CA PRO A 57 11.66 19.70 7.57
C PRO A 57 11.47 19.41 6.09
N ASP A 58 12.46 19.70 5.26
CA ASP A 58 12.45 19.46 3.82
C ASP A 58 12.90 18.04 3.44
N CYS A 59 13.49 17.28 4.37
CA CYS A 59 14.08 15.97 4.12
C CYS A 59 15.01 15.96 2.89
N GLN A 60 15.87 16.98 2.74
CA GLN A 60 16.63 17.27 1.51
C GLN A 60 17.44 16.07 1.04
N ASN A 61 18.23 15.44 1.92
CA ASN A 61 19.07 14.31 1.56
C ASN A 61 18.22 13.11 1.07
N LEU A 62 17.11 12.81 1.74
CA LEU A 62 16.22 11.72 1.35
C LEU A 62 15.53 12.03 0.00
N ARG A 63 15.07 13.26 -0.21
CA ARG A 63 14.49 13.69 -1.49
C ARG A 63 15.51 13.61 -2.62
N GLN A 64 16.77 13.98 -2.39
CA GLN A 64 17.84 13.84 -3.36
C GLN A 64 18.11 12.37 -3.71
N THR A 65 18.15 11.48 -2.71
CA THR A 65 18.37 10.04 -2.93
C THR A 65 17.21 9.42 -3.73
N LEU A 66 15.97 9.77 -3.39
CA LEU A 66 14.78 9.31 -4.15
C LEU A 66 14.78 9.88 -5.58
N ALA A 67 15.15 11.14 -5.75
CA ALA A 67 15.22 11.79 -7.06
C ALA A 67 16.25 11.11 -7.98
N GLN A 68 17.41 10.74 -7.44
CA GLN A 68 18.41 9.95 -8.15
C GLN A 68 17.90 8.57 -8.55
N ARG A 69 17.24 7.86 -7.64
CA ARG A 69 16.66 6.54 -7.92
C ARG A 69 15.62 6.56 -9.03
N PHE A 70 14.77 7.58 -9.04
CA PHE A 70 13.64 7.70 -9.97
C PHE A 70 13.97 8.50 -11.24
N ASP A 71 15.20 9.02 -11.38
CA ASP A 71 15.62 9.89 -12.48
C ASP A 71 14.69 11.11 -12.65
N VAL A 72 14.42 11.82 -11.55
CA VAL A 72 13.58 13.02 -11.48
C VAL A 72 14.29 14.14 -10.69
N MET A 73 13.71 15.33 -10.65
CA MET A 73 14.22 16.43 -9.85
C MET A 73 13.80 16.29 -8.37
N PRO A 74 14.62 16.73 -7.39
CA PRO A 74 14.20 16.75 -5.98
C PRO A 74 12.91 17.56 -5.73
N THR A 75 12.59 18.53 -6.59
CA THR A 75 11.33 19.30 -6.55
C THR A 75 10.11 18.48 -6.96
N GLU A 76 10.31 17.31 -7.56
CA GLU A 76 9.26 16.37 -7.99
C GLU A 76 9.05 15.25 -6.97
N ILE A 77 9.71 15.31 -5.80
CA ILE A 77 9.59 14.35 -4.69
C ILE A 77 8.97 15.02 -3.48
N PHE A 78 7.91 14.41 -2.95
CA PHE A 78 7.35 14.68 -1.63
C PHE A 78 7.67 13.52 -0.68
N VAL A 79 7.90 13.82 0.61
CA VAL A 79 8.15 12.81 1.65
C VAL A 79 7.22 13.06 2.84
N GLY A 80 6.56 11.99 3.31
CA GLY A 80 5.61 12.02 4.42
C GLY A 80 5.77 10.84 5.39
N ASN A 81 5.05 10.92 6.51
CA ASN A 81 5.03 9.90 7.57
C ASN A 81 4.17 8.69 7.16
N GLY A 82 4.71 7.83 6.28
CA GLY A 82 3.98 6.78 5.58
C GLY A 82 3.17 7.31 4.40
N SER A 83 2.79 6.41 3.50
CA SER A 83 1.89 6.76 2.40
C SER A 83 0.51 7.22 2.89
N ASP A 84 0.09 6.85 4.10
CA ASP A 84 -1.16 7.32 4.68
C ASP A 84 -1.19 8.84 4.86
N GLU A 85 -0.09 9.46 5.34
CA GLU A 85 0.01 10.93 5.43
C GLU A 85 0.06 11.57 4.04
N VAL A 86 0.79 10.97 3.10
CA VAL A 86 0.84 11.44 1.71
C VAL A 86 -0.55 11.45 1.09
N LEU A 87 -1.29 10.34 1.21
CA LEU A 87 -2.66 10.21 0.72
C LEU A 87 -3.61 11.18 1.45
N ALA A 88 -3.49 11.33 2.77
CA ALA A 88 -4.28 12.29 3.52
C ALA A 88 -4.13 13.72 2.98
N PHE A 89 -2.91 14.15 2.65
CA PHE A 89 -2.68 15.45 2.02
C PHE A 89 -3.22 15.52 0.58
N CYS A 90 -3.15 14.43 -0.19
CA CYS A 90 -3.80 14.37 -1.51
C CYS A 90 -5.30 14.60 -1.38
N PHE A 91 -5.97 13.88 -0.46
CA PHE A 91 -7.40 14.07 -0.21
C PHE A 91 -7.72 15.48 0.29
N GLN A 92 -6.92 16.01 1.19
CA GLN A 92 -7.14 17.34 1.75
C GLN A 92 -7.01 18.48 0.72
N GLY A 93 -6.13 18.33 -0.29
CA GLY A 93 -5.77 19.46 -1.14
C GLY A 93 -5.93 19.28 -2.64
N LEU A 94 -6.12 18.06 -3.14
CA LEU A 94 -6.10 17.77 -4.60
C LEU A 94 -7.44 17.25 -5.15
N MET A 95 -8.50 17.15 -4.33
CA MET A 95 -9.80 16.57 -4.70
C MET A 95 -10.85 17.65 -5.00
N ASN A 96 -10.50 18.67 -5.77
CA ASN A 96 -11.35 19.87 -6.00
C ASN A 96 -12.74 19.54 -6.59
N ALA A 97 -12.82 18.56 -7.49
CA ALA A 97 -14.08 18.10 -8.11
C ALA A 97 -14.59 16.77 -7.52
N GLY A 98 -14.16 16.42 -6.30
CA GLY A 98 -14.43 15.12 -5.71
C GLY A 98 -13.41 14.06 -6.10
N VAL A 99 -13.66 12.80 -5.71
CA VAL A 99 -12.76 11.67 -5.94
C VAL A 99 -13.54 10.45 -6.41
N VAL A 100 -12.91 9.67 -7.30
CA VAL A 100 -13.45 8.41 -7.82
C VAL A 100 -12.42 7.31 -7.61
N TYR A 101 -12.87 6.16 -7.08
CA TYR A 101 -12.00 5.01 -6.81
C TYR A 101 -12.77 3.68 -6.91
N PRO A 102 -12.07 2.52 -6.99
CA PRO A 102 -12.72 1.20 -7.02
C PRO A 102 -13.45 0.88 -5.71
N ASP A 103 -14.56 0.15 -5.81
CA ASP A 103 -15.34 -0.34 -4.64
C ASP A 103 -14.54 -1.28 -3.72
N LEU A 104 -13.58 -2.03 -4.28
CA LEU A 104 -12.68 -2.90 -3.56
C LEU A 104 -11.23 -2.41 -3.75
N THR A 105 -10.77 -1.59 -2.84
CA THR A 105 -9.45 -0.94 -2.88
C THR A 105 -8.91 -0.70 -1.48
N TYR A 106 -7.91 0.19 -1.33
CA TYR A 106 -7.35 0.53 -0.04
C TYR A 106 -8.38 1.22 0.86
N GLY A 107 -8.65 0.62 2.02
CA GLY A 107 -9.76 1.02 2.89
C GLY A 107 -9.65 2.41 3.53
N PHE A 108 -8.54 3.15 3.33
CA PHE A 108 -8.44 4.54 3.77
C PHE A 108 -9.08 5.55 2.80
N TYR A 109 -9.28 5.22 1.53
CA TYR A 109 -9.87 6.19 0.58
C TYR A 109 -11.27 6.68 1.03
N PRO A 110 -12.23 5.80 1.39
CA PRO A 110 -13.51 6.26 1.92
C PRO A 110 -13.38 6.99 3.27
N VAL A 111 -12.43 6.59 4.13
CA VAL A 111 -12.18 7.26 5.41
C VAL A 111 -11.70 8.70 5.19
N PHE A 112 -10.75 8.91 4.27
CA PHE A 112 -10.28 10.26 3.93
C PHE A 112 -11.37 11.10 3.25
N SER A 113 -12.18 10.50 2.36
CA SER A 113 -13.32 11.19 1.75
C SER A 113 -14.27 11.72 2.83
N GLN A 114 -14.63 10.89 3.80
CA GLN A 114 -15.48 11.30 4.93
C GLN A 114 -14.78 12.33 5.83
N MET A 115 -13.49 12.11 6.14
CA MET A 115 -12.72 12.97 7.03
C MET A 115 -12.58 14.41 6.49
N TYR A 116 -12.46 14.56 5.17
CA TYR A 116 -12.26 15.86 4.52
C TYR A 116 -13.49 16.39 3.80
N ASP A 117 -14.69 15.79 4.00
CA ASP A 117 -15.96 16.16 3.37
C ASP A 117 -15.89 16.20 1.84
N ILE A 118 -15.22 15.22 1.25
CA ILE A 118 -15.04 15.11 -0.19
C ILE A 118 -16.14 14.22 -0.79
N SER A 119 -16.83 14.73 -1.80
CA SER A 119 -17.74 13.91 -2.60
C SER A 119 -16.97 12.76 -3.24
N SER A 120 -17.38 11.54 -2.98
CA SER A 120 -16.71 10.33 -3.51
C SER A 120 -17.69 9.45 -4.27
N LYS A 121 -17.15 8.79 -5.32
CA LYS A 121 -17.88 7.81 -6.11
C LYS A 121 -17.07 6.52 -6.17
N GLU A 122 -17.69 5.41 -5.80
CA GLU A 122 -17.13 4.08 -5.94
C GLU A 122 -17.54 3.47 -7.27
N ILE A 123 -16.56 2.97 -8.05
CA ILE A 123 -16.80 2.24 -9.30
C ILE A 123 -16.55 0.76 -9.04
N PRO A 124 -17.54 -0.12 -9.29
CA PRO A 124 -17.34 -1.54 -9.07
C PRO A 124 -16.25 -2.12 -9.96
N LEU A 125 -15.33 -2.89 -9.38
CA LEU A 125 -14.45 -3.76 -10.16
C LEU A 125 -15.27 -4.78 -10.95
N ALA A 126 -14.75 -5.27 -12.07
CA ALA A 126 -15.37 -6.36 -12.85
C ALA A 126 -15.60 -7.63 -11.99
N ALA A 127 -16.31 -8.60 -12.50
CA ALA A 127 -16.65 -9.82 -11.77
C ALA A 127 -15.42 -10.65 -11.37
N ASP A 128 -14.35 -10.56 -12.15
CA ASP A 128 -13.04 -11.18 -11.90
C ASP A 128 -12.09 -10.29 -11.08
N PHE A 129 -12.59 -9.17 -10.54
CA PHE A 129 -11.86 -8.15 -9.79
C PHE A 129 -10.86 -7.33 -10.61
N THR A 130 -10.87 -7.38 -11.92
CA THR A 130 -10.06 -6.48 -12.76
C THR A 130 -10.63 -5.06 -12.68
N LEU A 131 -9.73 -4.07 -12.70
CA LEU A 131 -10.08 -2.67 -12.83
C LEU A 131 -10.15 -2.31 -14.31
N ASN A 132 -11.31 -1.82 -14.77
CA ASN A 132 -11.50 -1.36 -16.13
C ASN A 132 -11.44 0.17 -16.18
N LEU A 133 -10.38 0.75 -16.73
CA LEU A 133 -10.20 2.21 -16.81
C LEU A 133 -11.25 2.91 -17.67
N ALA A 134 -11.92 2.19 -18.61
CA ALA A 134 -13.00 2.76 -19.40
C ALA A 134 -14.18 3.22 -18.55
N ASP A 135 -14.45 2.58 -17.41
CA ASP A 135 -15.54 2.93 -16.52
C ASP A 135 -15.34 4.27 -15.81
N TYR A 136 -14.10 4.83 -15.87
CA TYR A 136 -13.71 6.10 -15.27
C TYR A 136 -13.61 7.26 -16.29
N GLN A 137 -13.81 7.02 -17.58
CA GLN A 137 -13.55 8.03 -18.62
C GLN A 137 -14.44 9.26 -18.48
N GLU A 138 -15.71 9.08 -18.19
CA GLU A 138 -16.70 10.17 -18.09
C GLU A 138 -16.70 10.84 -16.69
N GLU A 139 -15.88 10.36 -15.76
CA GLU A 139 -15.83 10.91 -14.40
C GLU A 139 -15.03 12.22 -14.36
N THR A 140 -15.55 13.20 -13.60
CA THR A 140 -14.96 14.56 -13.50
C THR A 140 -14.06 14.74 -12.28
N GLY A 141 -14.19 13.89 -11.26
CA GLY A 141 -13.38 13.94 -10.05
C GLY A 141 -11.95 13.40 -10.26
N THR A 142 -11.08 13.67 -9.32
CA THR A 142 -9.76 13.01 -9.25
C THR A 142 -9.94 11.50 -9.20
N VAL A 143 -9.25 10.77 -10.07
CA VAL A 143 -9.26 9.31 -10.05
C VAL A 143 -8.09 8.81 -9.22
N ILE A 144 -8.36 7.95 -8.22
CA ILE A 144 -7.32 7.29 -7.43
C ILE A 144 -7.55 5.78 -7.39
N PHE A 145 -6.50 5.02 -7.61
CA PHE A 145 -6.50 3.56 -7.45
C PHE A 145 -5.11 3.04 -7.07
N ALA A 146 -5.09 1.89 -6.41
CA ALA A 146 -3.86 1.17 -6.14
C ALA A 146 -3.48 0.28 -7.34
N ASN A 147 -2.20 0.30 -7.74
CA ASN A 147 -1.68 -0.55 -8.80
C ASN A 147 -0.29 -1.09 -8.44
N PRO A 148 -0.17 -2.37 -8.13
CA PRO A 148 -1.23 -3.41 -8.02
C PRO A 148 -2.24 -3.15 -6.89
N ASN A 149 -3.49 -3.60 -7.09
CA ASN A 149 -4.58 -3.33 -6.15
C ASN A 149 -4.51 -4.19 -4.88
N ALA A 150 -4.94 -3.63 -3.77
CA ALA A 150 -5.22 -4.35 -2.54
C ALA A 150 -6.71 -4.17 -2.18
N PRO A 151 -7.49 -5.27 -1.96
CA PRO A 151 -7.02 -6.61 -1.58
C PRO A 151 -6.88 -7.62 -2.72
N THR A 152 -7.18 -7.27 -3.97
CA THR A 152 -7.33 -8.23 -5.07
C THR A 152 -6.00 -8.76 -5.63
N SER A 153 -4.89 -8.08 -5.38
CA SER A 153 -3.53 -8.37 -5.86
C SER A 153 -3.27 -8.17 -7.35
N LEU A 154 -4.28 -7.78 -8.12
CA LEU A 154 -4.19 -7.59 -9.57
C LEU A 154 -3.60 -6.23 -9.92
N GLY A 155 -2.86 -6.16 -11.02
CA GLY A 155 -2.31 -4.93 -11.58
C GLY A 155 -2.76 -4.70 -13.01
N ILE A 156 -2.61 -3.45 -13.47
CA ILE A 156 -2.83 -2.98 -14.83
C ILE A 156 -1.47 -2.60 -15.42
N ALA A 157 -1.27 -2.82 -16.72
CA ALA A 157 -0.04 -2.41 -17.41
C ALA A 157 0.11 -0.88 -17.41
N ALA A 158 1.34 -0.39 -17.22
CA ALA A 158 1.60 1.05 -17.15
C ALA A 158 1.16 1.79 -18.41
N ILE A 159 1.27 1.17 -19.60
CA ILE A 159 0.84 1.78 -20.86
C ILE A 159 -0.68 2.01 -20.92
N GLU A 160 -1.48 1.14 -20.31
CA GLU A 160 -2.94 1.33 -20.25
C GLU A 160 -3.29 2.52 -19.35
N ILE A 161 -2.60 2.64 -18.23
CA ILE A 161 -2.74 3.78 -17.31
C ILE A 161 -2.28 5.07 -18.00
N ALA A 162 -1.15 5.05 -18.72
CA ALA A 162 -0.63 6.20 -19.45
C ALA A 162 -1.64 6.70 -20.50
N ASN A 163 -2.23 5.80 -21.27
CA ASN A 163 -3.28 6.14 -22.24
C ASN A 163 -4.51 6.76 -21.57
N PHE A 164 -4.91 6.25 -20.39
CA PHE A 164 -6.01 6.81 -19.62
C PHE A 164 -5.71 8.21 -19.06
N VAL A 165 -4.49 8.44 -18.58
CA VAL A 165 -4.04 9.77 -18.10
C VAL A 165 -4.01 10.77 -19.25
N ALA A 166 -3.49 10.36 -20.41
CA ALA A 166 -3.39 11.20 -21.61
C ALA A 166 -4.76 11.61 -22.17
N ALA A 167 -5.77 10.75 -22.03
CA ALA A 167 -7.11 10.99 -22.57
C ALA A 167 -7.84 12.19 -21.94
N ASN A 168 -7.47 12.57 -20.71
CA ASN A 168 -8.06 13.73 -20.01
C ASN A 168 -6.99 14.48 -19.19
N PRO A 169 -6.26 15.42 -19.80
CA PRO A 169 -5.17 16.13 -19.13
C PRO A 169 -5.62 17.09 -18.01
N GLU A 170 -6.91 17.44 -17.96
CA GLU A 170 -7.47 18.30 -16.89
C GLU A 170 -7.85 17.50 -15.63
N ARG A 171 -7.88 16.17 -15.71
CA ARG A 171 -8.25 15.31 -14.60
C ARG A 171 -7.01 14.73 -13.93
N LEU A 172 -6.82 15.00 -12.64
CA LEU A 172 -5.75 14.37 -11.86
C LEU A 172 -5.99 12.87 -11.71
N VAL A 173 -4.93 12.09 -11.94
CA VAL A 173 -4.88 10.65 -11.67
C VAL A 173 -3.80 10.40 -10.62
N ILE A 174 -4.18 9.73 -9.53
CA ILE A 174 -3.26 9.32 -8.45
C ILE A 174 -3.13 7.80 -8.49
N VAL A 175 -1.93 7.30 -8.68
CA VAL A 175 -1.63 5.87 -8.66
C VAL A 175 -0.89 5.53 -7.38
N ASP A 176 -1.53 4.71 -6.52
CA ASP A 176 -0.93 4.21 -5.29
C ASP A 176 -0.13 2.93 -5.59
N GLU A 177 1.17 3.07 -5.63
CA GLU A 177 2.13 2.01 -5.98
C GLU A 177 2.73 1.30 -4.75
N ALA A 178 1.95 1.14 -3.68
CA ALA A 178 2.45 0.49 -2.46
C ALA A 178 3.03 -0.92 -2.68
N TYR A 179 2.66 -1.59 -3.77
CA TYR A 179 3.06 -2.97 -4.08
C TYR A 179 3.78 -3.12 -5.43
N VAL A 180 4.06 -2.04 -6.15
CA VAL A 180 4.55 -2.09 -7.54
C VAL A 180 5.83 -2.93 -7.70
N GLU A 181 6.74 -2.87 -6.74
CA GLU A 181 8.04 -3.57 -6.81
C GLU A 181 7.91 -5.11 -6.74
N PHE A 182 6.74 -5.66 -6.40
CA PHE A 182 6.52 -7.12 -6.38
C PHE A 182 6.08 -7.72 -7.73
N GLY A 183 6.12 -6.95 -8.81
CA GLY A 183 5.83 -7.43 -10.17
C GLY A 183 4.90 -6.53 -10.98
N GLY A 184 4.56 -5.34 -10.47
CA GLY A 184 3.87 -4.29 -11.24
C GLY A 184 4.82 -3.46 -12.07
N GLU A 185 4.25 -2.59 -12.91
CA GLU A 185 4.97 -1.60 -13.71
C GLU A 185 4.70 -0.21 -13.13
N SER A 186 5.77 0.55 -12.82
CA SER A 186 5.65 1.87 -12.21
C SER A 186 5.24 2.95 -13.20
N MET A 187 4.39 3.87 -12.74
CA MET A 187 4.03 5.09 -13.47
C MET A 187 5.02 6.24 -13.28
N VAL A 188 6.03 6.10 -12.41
CA VAL A 188 7.04 7.15 -12.18
C VAL A 188 7.71 7.63 -13.46
N PRO A 189 8.12 6.80 -14.44
CA PRO A 189 8.71 7.29 -15.70
C PRO A 189 7.80 8.27 -16.47
N TYR A 190 6.48 8.14 -16.33
CA TYR A 190 5.50 8.93 -17.06
C TYR A 190 5.20 10.30 -16.43
N ILE A 191 5.69 10.60 -15.23
CA ILE A 191 5.45 11.92 -14.60
C ILE A 191 6.08 13.08 -15.40
N LYS A 192 7.10 12.79 -16.23
CA LYS A 192 7.74 13.76 -17.11
C LYS A 192 6.81 14.15 -18.28
N GLU A 193 5.90 13.28 -18.66
CA GLU A 193 4.97 13.46 -19.79
C GLU A 193 3.63 14.05 -19.33
N PHE A 194 3.15 13.68 -18.14
CA PHE A 194 1.81 13.99 -17.67
C PHE A 194 1.82 14.89 -16.43
N ALA A 195 1.38 16.13 -16.59
CA ALA A 195 1.25 17.09 -15.49
C ALA A 195 0.13 16.70 -14.50
N ASN A 196 -0.81 15.88 -14.93
CA ASN A 196 -1.98 15.39 -14.19
C ASN A 196 -1.78 13.98 -13.61
N LEU A 197 -0.53 13.54 -13.44
CA LEU A 197 -0.19 12.25 -12.81
C LEU A 197 0.55 12.48 -11.50
N LEU A 198 0.11 11.79 -10.43
CA LEU A 198 0.81 11.70 -9.16
C LEU A 198 0.96 10.24 -8.77
N VAL A 199 2.16 9.81 -8.46
CA VAL A 199 2.47 8.46 -8.00
C VAL A 199 2.76 8.50 -6.50
N VAL A 200 2.10 7.63 -5.72
CA VAL A 200 2.32 7.51 -4.27
C VAL A 200 2.99 6.18 -3.98
N GLY A 201 4.05 6.19 -3.18
CA GLY A 201 4.79 5.00 -2.80
C GLY A 201 5.08 4.91 -1.30
N THR A 202 5.56 3.77 -0.87
CA THR A 202 5.84 3.51 0.55
C THR A 202 7.08 2.64 0.75
N PHE A 203 7.77 2.86 1.86
CA PHE A 203 8.84 1.97 2.32
C PHE A 203 8.33 0.82 3.20
N SER A 204 7.03 0.77 3.47
CA SER A 204 6.43 -0.20 4.39
C SER A 204 6.43 -1.63 3.87
N LYS A 205 6.57 -1.87 2.56
CA LYS A 205 6.36 -3.18 1.94
C LYS A 205 7.68 -3.77 1.42
N SER A 206 8.13 -3.34 0.27
CA SER A 206 9.34 -3.85 -0.38
C SER A 206 10.65 -3.49 0.33
N TRP A 207 10.67 -2.37 1.06
CA TRP A 207 11.85 -1.84 1.75
C TRP A 207 11.96 -2.26 3.23
N GLN A 208 11.12 -3.16 3.73
CA GLN A 208 11.14 -3.68 5.10
C GLN A 208 11.02 -2.62 6.22
N LEU A 209 10.44 -1.45 5.94
CA LEU A 209 10.38 -0.30 6.85
C LEU A 209 8.96 0.06 7.32
N ALA A 210 8.06 -0.94 7.45
CA ALA A 210 6.68 -0.68 7.90
C ALA A 210 6.62 0.08 9.23
N GLY A 211 7.48 -0.27 10.19
CA GLY A 211 7.58 0.38 11.50
C GLY A 211 8.20 1.78 11.46
N ALA A 212 9.02 2.09 10.45
CA ALA A 212 9.64 3.41 10.30
C ALA A 212 8.67 4.48 9.80
N ARG A 213 7.53 4.09 9.21
CA ARG A 213 6.52 5.03 8.72
C ARG A 213 7.07 6.02 7.69
N LEU A 214 7.55 5.54 6.56
CA LEU A 214 8.05 6.37 5.47
C LEU A 214 7.26 6.14 4.19
N GLY A 215 6.75 7.23 3.60
CA GLY A 215 6.09 7.25 2.30
C GLY A 215 6.56 8.43 1.47
N TYR A 216 6.27 8.38 0.19
CA TYR A 216 6.63 9.43 -0.75
C TYR A 216 5.57 9.61 -1.84
N ALA A 217 5.61 10.75 -2.52
CA ALA A 217 4.93 10.94 -3.79
C ALA A 217 5.93 11.46 -4.83
N VAL A 218 5.68 11.10 -6.09
CA VAL A 218 6.43 11.56 -7.26
C VAL A 218 5.44 12.18 -8.26
N GLY A 219 5.71 13.40 -8.69
CA GLY A 219 4.85 14.12 -9.62
C GLY A 219 5.44 15.45 -10.01
N GLN A 220 4.78 16.17 -10.90
CA GLN A 220 5.23 17.48 -11.33
C GLN A 220 5.40 18.46 -10.14
N ALA A 221 6.40 19.34 -10.23
CA ALA A 221 6.80 20.25 -9.14
C ALA A 221 5.64 21.07 -8.55
N ALA A 222 4.64 21.42 -9.35
CA ALA A 222 3.46 22.16 -8.88
C ALA A 222 2.61 21.33 -7.90
N LEU A 223 2.40 20.03 -8.18
CA LEU A 223 1.68 19.10 -7.28
C LEU A 223 2.46 18.91 -5.99
N ILE A 224 3.76 18.72 -6.09
CA ILE A 224 4.65 18.53 -4.93
C ILE A 224 4.70 19.78 -4.05
N ALA A 225 4.73 20.98 -4.66
CA ALA A 225 4.64 22.25 -3.91
C ALA A 225 3.31 22.39 -3.14
N ALA A 226 2.19 21.94 -3.73
CA ALA A 226 0.89 21.92 -3.05
C ALA A 226 0.89 20.98 -1.83
N LEU A 227 1.45 19.75 -1.95
CA LEU A 227 1.59 18.83 -0.83
C LEU A 227 2.51 19.38 0.27
N ASN A 228 3.64 20.01 -0.10
CA ASN A 228 4.52 20.67 0.86
C ASN A 228 3.82 21.82 1.59
N LYS A 229 3.00 22.62 0.91
CA LYS A 229 2.21 23.67 1.54
C LYS A 229 1.28 23.11 2.63
N LEU A 230 0.63 21.97 2.39
CA LEU A 230 -0.21 21.29 3.38
C LEU A 230 0.63 20.76 4.55
N LYS A 231 1.74 20.05 4.26
CA LYS A 231 2.66 19.55 5.29
C LYS A 231 3.14 20.66 6.22
N PHE A 232 3.62 21.78 5.67
CA PHE A 232 4.11 22.91 6.46
C PHE A 232 3.00 23.63 7.23
N SER A 233 1.75 23.50 6.79
CA SER A 233 0.59 24.06 7.51
C SER A 233 0.05 23.13 8.60
N PHE A 234 0.38 21.83 8.55
CA PHE A 234 -0.08 20.81 9.51
C PHE A 234 1.02 20.39 10.50
N ASN A 235 2.10 19.83 10.00
CA ASN A 235 3.26 19.38 10.79
C ASN A 235 4.53 19.36 9.90
N PRO A 236 5.38 20.40 9.93
CA PRO A 236 6.57 20.46 9.08
C PRO A 236 7.59 19.36 9.39
N TYR A 237 7.57 18.80 10.60
CA TYR A 237 8.53 17.80 11.10
C TYR A 237 7.94 16.39 11.18
N SER A 238 6.98 16.06 10.33
CA SER A 238 6.28 14.78 10.38
C SER A 238 7.18 13.55 10.14
N VAL A 239 8.24 13.70 9.36
CA VAL A 239 9.26 12.66 9.16
C VAL A 239 10.43 12.89 10.12
N ASN A 240 10.60 11.98 11.08
CA ASN A 240 11.65 12.10 12.08
C ASN A 240 13.05 11.72 11.53
N THR A 241 14.10 12.11 12.27
CA THR A 241 15.51 11.88 11.89
C THR A 241 15.80 10.41 11.62
N MET A 242 15.35 9.50 12.51
CA MET A 242 15.62 8.06 12.37
C MET A 242 14.96 7.48 11.12
N THR A 243 13.74 7.89 10.83
CA THR A 243 13.00 7.51 9.61
C THR A 243 13.72 7.99 8.34
N ALA A 244 14.17 9.25 8.32
CA ALA A 244 14.85 9.80 7.14
C ALA A 244 16.16 9.06 6.83
N VAL A 245 17.00 8.81 7.85
CA VAL A 245 18.25 8.07 7.64
C VAL A 245 18.04 6.60 7.33
N ALA A 246 16.97 5.97 7.89
CA ALA A 246 16.59 4.62 7.55
C ALA A 246 16.23 4.47 6.07
N GLY A 247 15.45 5.42 5.54
CA GLY A 247 15.12 5.47 4.12
C GLY A 247 16.34 5.61 3.22
N ILE A 248 17.25 6.52 3.55
CA ILE A 248 18.51 6.72 2.79
C ILE A 248 19.37 5.44 2.82
N ALA A 249 19.53 4.83 3.99
CA ALA A 249 20.33 3.62 4.12
C ALA A 249 19.72 2.42 3.38
N ALA A 250 18.39 2.29 3.41
CA ALA A 250 17.68 1.26 2.66
C ALA A 250 17.88 1.42 1.15
N LEU A 251 17.73 2.64 0.63
CA LEU A 251 17.95 2.95 -0.79
C LEU A 251 19.38 2.70 -1.25
N ALA A 252 20.36 2.81 -0.36
CA ALA A 252 21.77 2.54 -0.66
C ALA A 252 22.11 1.03 -0.71
N ASP A 253 21.29 0.15 -0.17
CA ASP A 253 21.50 -1.29 -0.15
C ASP A 253 20.58 -2.03 -1.15
N GLU A 254 20.74 -1.70 -2.42
CA GLU A 254 19.95 -2.28 -3.51
C GLU A 254 20.09 -3.80 -3.61
N ASN A 255 21.25 -4.36 -3.28
CA ASN A 255 21.47 -5.81 -3.34
C ASN A 255 20.61 -6.55 -2.28
N TYR A 256 20.54 -6.02 -1.07
CA TYR A 256 19.69 -6.60 -0.02
C TYR A 256 18.21 -6.49 -0.40
N HIS A 257 17.79 -5.32 -0.88
CA HIS A 257 16.43 -5.10 -1.35
C HIS A 257 16.03 -6.06 -2.46
N ALA A 258 16.86 -6.19 -3.51
CA ALA A 258 16.62 -7.11 -4.63
C ALA A 258 16.53 -8.57 -4.17
N SER A 259 17.41 -9.00 -3.26
CA SER A 259 17.39 -10.35 -2.68
C SER A 259 16.09 -10.62 -1.90
N CYS A 260 15.61 -9.66 -1.11
CA CYS A 260 14.34 -9.80 -0.39
C CYS A 260 13.15 -9.88 -1.36
N LEU A 261 13.13 -9.05 -2.40
CA LEU A 261 12.09 -9.10 -3.44
C LEU A 261 12.05 -10.46 -4.14
N GLU A 262 13.19 -10.96 -4.59
CA GLU A 262 13.30 -12.24 -5.26
C GLU A 262 12.77 -13.40 -4.38
N GLN A 263 13.15 -13.42 -3.11
CA GLN A 263 12.68 -14.42 -2.16
C GLN A 263 11.15 -14.32 -1.94
N ILE A 264 10.60 -13.13 -1.79
CA ILE A 264 9.15 -12.94 -1.58
C ILE A 264 8.38 -13.34 -2.84
N ILE A 265 8.83 -12.93 -4.03
CA ILE A 265 8.19 -13.26 -5.30
C ILE A 265 8.24 -14.78 -5.56
N GLY A 266 9.41 -15.40 -5.35
CA GLY A 266 9.57 -16.85 -5.51
C GLY A 266 8.70 -17.64 -4.53
N GLN A 267 8.65 -17.22 -3.26
CA GLN A 267 7.78 -17.85 -2.27
C GLN A 267 6.29 -17.65 -2.59
N ARG A 268 5.89 -16.46 -3.10
CA ARG A 268 4.53 -16.20 -3.57
C ARG A 268 4.11 -17.16 -4.67
N GLN A 269 4.95 -17.32 -5.69
CA GLN A 269 4.69 -18.21 -6.82
C GLN A 269 4.52 -19.66 -6.37
N LYS A 270 5.44 -20.14 -5.50
CA LYS A 270 5.34 -21.48 -4.92
C LYS A 270 4.06 -21.66 -4.12
N THR A 271 3.77 -20.73 -3.23
CA THR A 271 2.57 -20.79 -2.37
C THR A 271 1.28 -20.74 -3.19
N ALA A 272 1.24 -19.96 -4.28
CA ALA A 272 0.09 -19.93 -5.18
C ALA A 272 -0.14 -21.32 -5.85
N GLN A 273 0.92 -22.02 -6.25
CA GLN A 273 0.81 -23.38 -6.78
C GLN A 273 0.32 -24.37 -5.70
N ASP A 274 0.84 -24.27 -4.49
CA ASP A 274 0.44 -25.11 -3.36
C ASP A 274 -1.07 -24.91 -3.04
N PHE A 275 -1.57 -23.66 -3.03
CA PHE A 275 -3.00 -23.36 -2.86
C PHE A 275 -3.87 -23.91 -4.00
N LYS A 276 -3.43 -23.77 -5.26
CA LYS A 276 -4.13 -24.35 -6.42
C LYS A 276 -4.22 -25.88 -6.31
N ALA A 277 -3.16 -26.53 -5.85
CA ALA A 277 -3.16 -27.99 -5.62
C ALA A 277 -4.12 -28.42 -4.50
N LEU A 278 -4.43 -27.53 -3.55
CA LEU A 278 -5.43 -27.75 -2.50
C LEU A 278 -6.86 -27.39 -2.94
N GLY A 279 -7.08 -27.04 -4.21
CA GLY A 279 -8.40 -26.74 -4.76
C GLY A 279 -8.84 -25.28 -4.62
N PHE A 280 -7.96 -24.38 -4.18
CA PHE A 280 -8.28 -22.95 -4.14
C PHE A 280 -8.28 -22.31 -5.54
N THR A 281 -9.16 -21.35 -5.72
CA THR A 281 -8.99 -20.30 -6.73
C THR A 281 -8.04 -19.24 -6.16
N VAL A 282 -6.97 -18.93 -6.92
CA VAL A 282 -5.93 -17.98 -6.55
C VAL A 282 -5.84 -16.93 -7.64
N LEU A 283 -6.04 -15.66 -7.31
CA LEU A 283 -5.85 -14.57 -8.27
C LEU A 283 -4.37 -14.38 -8.61
N ASP A 284 -4.09 -13.91 -9.82
CA ASP A 284 -2.72 -13.72 -10.31
C ASP A 284 -2.08 -12.49 -9.65
N SER A 285 -1.22 -12.73 -8.66
CA SER A 285 -0.75 -11.69 -7.76
C SER A 285 0.52 -11.00 -8.25
N GLN A 286 0.49 -9.67 -8.22
CA GLN A 286 1.64 -8.78 -8.40
C GLN A 286 2.02 -8.04 -7.09
N THR A 287 1.65 -8.60 -5.92
CA THR A 287 1.87 -8.02 -4.59
C THR A 287 2.70 -8.96 -3.70
N ASN A 288 2.90 -8.61 -2.44
CA ASN A 288 3.50 -9.50 -1.43
C ASN A 288 2.45 -10.34 -0.67
N PHE A 289 1.29 -10.57 -1.26
CA PHE A 289 0.22 -11.39 -0.70
C PHE A 289 -0.54 -12.14 -1.79
N LEU A 290 -1.31 -13.14 -1.40
CA LEU A 290 -2.26 -13.85 -2.25
C LEU A 290 -3.70 -13.50 -1.84
N PHE A 291 -4.61 -13.49 -2.81
CA PHE A 291 -6.03 -13.37 -2.61
C PHE A 291 -6.71 -14.65 -3.10
N VAL A 292 -7.25 -15.45 -2.17
CA VAL A 292 -7.62 -16.85 -2.41
C VAL A 292 -9.01 -17.16 -1.88
N THR A 293 -9.72 -18.09 -2.54
CA THR A 293 -11.00 -18.64 -2.07
C THR A 293 -11.06 -20.15 -2.32
N HIS A 294 -11.78 -20.88 -1.45
CA HIS A 294 -12.00 -22.32 -1.62
C HIS A 294 -13.49 -22.59 -1.87
N PRO A 295 -13.86 -23.43 -2.86
CA PRO A 295 -15.25 -23.61 -3.26
C PRO A 295 -16.14 -24.30 -2.21
N ALA A 296 -15.56 -25.14 -1.34
CA ALA A 296 -16.31 -25.91 -0.35
C ALA A 296 -16.20 -25.35 1.07
N VAL A 297 -15.17 -24.53 1.39
CA VAL A 297 -14.94 -23.99 2.74
C VAL A 297 -14.84 -22.47 2.68
N GLY A 298 -15.79 -21.78 3.28
CA GLY A 298 -15.86 -20.31 3.24
C GLY A 298 -14.68 -19.64 3.95
N GLY A 299 -14.25 -18.47 3.43
CA GLY A 299 -13.10 -17.74 3.94
C GLY A 299 -13.17 -17.41 5.43
N LYS A 300 -14.37 -17.12 5.97
CA LYS A 300 -14.56 -16.86 7.40
C LYS A 300 -14.19 -18.07 8.26
N VAL A 301 -14.60 -19.28 7.85
CA VAL A 301 -14.33 -20.52 8.60
C VAL A 301 -12.83 -20.78 8.67
N ILE A 302 -12.15 -20.66 7.53
CA ILE A 302 -10.68 -20.83 7.48
C ILE A 302 -9.99 -19.77 8.34
N TYR A 303 -10.41 -18.50 8.24
CA TYR A 303 -9.86 -17.40 9.05
C TYR A 303 -9.98 -17.67 10.55
N GLU A 304 -11.17 -18.06 11.04
CA GLU A 304 -11.41 -18.30 12.48
C GLU A 304 -10.61 -19.48 12.99
N LYS A 305 -10.52 -20.58 12.22
CA LYS A 305 -9.75 -21.77 12.60
C LYS A 305 -8.24 -21.54 12.56
N LEU A 306 -7.72 -20.75 11.60
CA LEU A 306 -6.32 -20.34 11.58
C LEU A 306 -5.97 -19.46 12.79
N LYS A 307 -6.85 -18.53 13.13
CA LYS A 307 -6.65 -17.64 14.28
C LYS A 307 -6.56 -18.42 15.59
N MET A 308 -7.38 -19.48 15.79
CA MET A 308 -7.28 -20.37 16.95
C MET A 308 -5.92 -21.09 17.02
N GLN A 309 -5.25 -21.29 15.88
CA GLN A 309 -3.92 -21.87 15.79
C GLN A 309 -2.80 -20.80 15.78
N GLN A 310 -3.12 -19.55 16.16
CA GLN A 310 -2.19 -18.42 16.18
C GLN A 310 -1.59 -18.07 14.81
N ILE A 311 -2.31 -18.37 13.72
CA ILE A 311 -1.97 -17.97 12.35
C ILE A 311 -2.93 -16.87 11.92
N PHE A 312 -2.43 -15.66 11.74
CA PHE A 312 -3.22 -14.48 11.46
C PHE A 312 -3.17 -14.15 9.96
N VAL A 313 -4.28 -14.32 9.27
CA VAL A 313 -4.51 -13.88 7.90
C VAL A 313 -5.55 -12.75 7.88
N ARG A 314 -5.85 -12.15 6.74
CA ARG A 314 -6.88 -11.10 6.64
C ARG A 314 -8.15 -11.65 5.98
N TRP A 315 -9.27 -11.46 6.64
CA TRP A 315 -10.60 -11.67 6.13
C TRP A 315 -11.37 -10.35 6.11
N PHE A 316 -12.29 -10.18 5.15
CA PHE A 316 -13.10 -8.99 4.99
C PHE A 316 -14.58 -9.37 4.98
N ASN A 317 -15.37 -8.75 5.87
CA ASN A 317 -16.81 -8.92 5.91
C ASN A 317 -17.50 -8.02 4.87
N LEU A 318 -17.18 -8.21 3.59
CA LEU A 318 -17.79 -7.48 2.49
C LEU A 318 -18.47 -8.48 1.53
N PRO A 319 -19.68 -8.21 1.04
CA PRO A 319 -20.49 -9.19 0.29
C PRO A 319 -19.76 -9.87 -0.86
N ARG A 320 -18.98 -9.11 -1.66
CA ARG A 320 -18.26 -9.63 -2.83
C ARG A 320 -17.04 -10.49 -2.50
N ILE A 321 -16.45 -10.31 -1.31
CA ILE A 321 -15.18 -10.95 -0.95
C ILE A 321 -15.19 -11.67 0.40
N LYS A 322 -16.38 -11.89 1.00
CA LYS A 322 -16.52 -12.61 2.29
C LYS A 322 -16.02 -14.06 2.25
N ASP A 323 -15.94 -14.65 1.06
CA ASP A 323 -15.47 -16.02 0.87
C ASP A 323 -13.96 -16.07 0.53
N TYR A 324 -13.31 -14.89 0.43
CA TYR A 324 -11.89 -14.76 0.15
C TYR A 324 -11.07 -14.50 1.41
N LEU A 325 -9.80 -14.90 1.32
CA LEU A 325 -8.75 -14.56 2.28
C LEU A 325 -7.62 -13.81 1.57
N ARG A 326 -7.07 -12.80 2.24
CA ARG A 326 -5.81 -12.20 1.84
C ARG A 326 -4.71 -12.72 2.76
N ILE A 327 -3.72 -13.38 2.19
CA ILE A 327 -2.65 -14.05 2.93
C ILE A 327 -1.31 -13.43 2.52
N THR A 328 -0.67 -12.73 3.45
CA THR A 328 0.67 -12.15 3.25
C THR A 328 1.69 -13.27 3.06
N ILE A 329 2.67 -13.06 2.19
CA ILE A 329 3.77 -14.00 2.00
C ILE A 329 4.76 -13.86 3.16
N GLY A 330 4.86 -14.89 3.95
CA GLY A 330 5.83 -15.05 5.03
C GLY A 330 7.11 -15.75 4.58
N THR A 331 7.96 -16.12 5.54
CA THR A 331 9.11 -17.00 5.27
C THR A 331 8.65 -18.37 4.76
N PRO A 332 9.52 -19.17 4.09
CA PRO A 332 9.19 -20.53 3.66
C PRO A 332 8.59 -21.39 4.79
N GLN A 333 9.15 -21.29 6.00
CA GLN A 333 8.66 -22.01 7.16
C GLN A 333 7.26 -21.57 7.60
N GLN A 334 7.00 -20.26 7.65
CA GLN A 334 5.69 -19.71 7.99
C GLN A 334 4.62 -20.13 6.97
N MET A 335 4.96 -20.11 5.68
CA MET A 335 4.04 -20.53 4.62
C MET A 335 3.75 -22.03 4.68
N GLN A 336 4.77 -22.86 4.96
CA GLN A 336 4.58 -24.30 5.16
C GLN A 336 3.63 -24.60 6.32
N GLN A 337 3.78 -23.91 7.47
CA GLN A 337 2.91 -24.08 8.63
C GLN A 337 1.47 -23.63 8.32
N CYS A 338 1.32 -22.49 7.64
CA CYS A 338 0.01 -21.98 7.21
C CYS A 338 -0.69 -22.97 6.26
N LEU A 339 0.01 -23.50 5.25
CA LEU A 339 -0.55 -24.48 4.31
C LEU A 339 -0.90 -25.81 5.00
N ALA A 340 -0.10 -26.30 5.94
CA ALA A 340 -0.41 -27.49 6.71
C ALA A 340 -1.69 -27.31 7.56
N ALA A 341 -1.82 -26.17 8.23
CA ALA A 341 -3.03 -25.84 9.00
C ALA A 341 -4.27 -25.75 8.10
N ILE A 342 -4.17 -25.07 6.96
CA ILE A 342 -5.29 -24.98 5.99
C ILE A 342 -5.65 -26.35 5.44
N THR A 343 -4.69 -27.19 5.13
CA THR A 343 -4.92 -28.56 4.64
C THR A 343 -5.73 -29.40 5.67
N GLN A 344 -5.40 -29.26 6.95
CA GLN A 344 -6.15 -29.94 8.01
C GLN A 344 -7.56 -29.36 8.15
N ILE A 345 -7.71 -28.03 8.12
CA ILE A 345 -9.02 -27.37 8.19
C ILE A 345 -9.94 -27.85 7.07
N ILE A 346 -9.42 -27.93 5.83
CA ILE A 346 -10.22 -28.41 4.68
C ILE A 346 -10.66 -29.86 4.89
N LYS A 347 -9.78 -30.74 5.37
CA LYS A 347 -10.14 -32.13 5.64
C LYS A 347 -11.20 -32.30 6.74
N ASP A 348 -11.20 -31.39 7.71
CA ASP A 348 -12.16 -31.44 8.82
C ASP A 348 -13.53 -30.87 8.44
N GLU A 349 -13.63 -30.08 7.36
CA GLU A 349 -14.84 -29.40 6.91
C GLU A 349 -15.53 -30.10 5.71
N ILE A 350 -14.84 -31.01 5.01
CA ILE A 350 -15.34 -31.79 3.87
C ILE A 350 -15.45 -33.27 4.24
#